data_bfba916924622f85ee4cee0ea1e5b046
#
_entry.id   bfba916924622f85ee4cee0ea1e5b046
#
_cell.length_a   1.000
_cell.length_b   1.000
_cell.length_c   1.000
_cell.angle_alpha   90.00
_cell.angle_beta   90.00
_cell.angle_gamma   90.00
#
_symmetry.space_group_name_H-M   'P 1'
#
loop_
_entity.id
_entity.type
_entity.pdbx_description
1 polymer ?
#
loop_
_entity_poly.entity_id
_entity_poly.type
_entity_poly.pdbx_seq_one_letter_code
_entity_poly.pdbx_strand_id
1 'polypeptide(L)'
;FVLYTPLSPAVFSAGGIGLAIGTLVVATQYHRILAVGWFFYLSLLVELVTLSGVLAVLALPVELPLALFVYIGYQLTFSLGSYLVRCETLLMVSVDQLRKLDIAKQAGYLLGMAAAWAIYSALASGANMEDRTEQVVALHWVLVVIELMVLVALWRAFDRRQLRSGKPLVTA
;
A
#
# COMPACT_ATOMS: atom_id res chain seq x y z
N PHE A 1 -7.46 12.46 4.19
CA PHE A 1 -6.29 13.34 3.99
C PHE A 1 -6.63 14.52 3.08
N VAL A 2 -7.24 14.26 1.92
CA VAL A 2 -7.71 15.30 0.95
C VAL A 2 -8.63 16.34 1.60
N LEU A 3 -9.36 15.99 2.66
CA LEU A 3 -10.28 16.89 3.35
C LEU A 3 -9.56 17.94 4.24
N TYR A 4 -8.32 17.68 4.66
CA TYR A 4 -7.58 18.57 5.58
C TYR A 4 -6.65 19.54 4.87
N THR A 5 -6.07 19.11 3.74
CA THR A 5 -5.22 19.96 2.90
C THR A 5 -5.58 19.69 1.45
N PRO A 6 -6.59 20.38 0.91
CA PRO A 6 -7.05 20.15 -0.45
C PRO A 6 -5.94 20.53 -1.44
N LEU A 7 -5.46 19.53 -2.18
CA LEU A 7 -4.56 19.73 -3.30
C LEU A 7 -5.34 20.33 -4.47
N SER A 8 -4.67 21.16 -5.26
CA SER A 8 -5.31 21.74 -6.45
C SER A 8 -5.66 20.66 -7.48
N PRO A 9 -6.71 20.86 -8.31
CA PRO A 9 -7.05 19.92 -9.39
C PRO A 9 -5.89 19.63 -10.35
N ALA A 10 -5.01 20.60 -10.56
CA ALA A 10 -3.82 20.43 -11.39
C ALA A 10 -2.84 19.39 -10.81
N VAL A 11 -2.69 19.33 -9.48
CA VAL A 11 -1.85 18.33 -8.82
C VAL A 11 -2.41 16.92 -9.01
N PHE A 12 -3.74 16.76 -8.90
CA PHE A 12 -4.38 15.47 -9.16
C PHE A 12 -4.22 15.03 -10.62
N SER A 13 -4.35 15.95 -11.57
CA SER A 13 -4.14 15.66 -12.99
C SER A 13 -2.68 15.28 -13.28
N ALA A 14 -1.72 16.04 -12.74
CA ALA A 14 -0.29 15.73 -12.86
C ALA A 14 0.05 14.36 -12.23
N GLY A 15 -0.52 14.05 -11.07
CA GLY A 15 -0.36 12.76 -10.43
C GLY A 15 -0.94 11.61 -11.26
N GLY A 16 -2.11 11.80 -11.87
CA GLY A 16 -2.71 10.82 -12.79
C GLY A 16 -1.82 10.55 -14.01
N ILE A 17 -1.22 11.60 -14.60
CA ILE A 17 -0.23 11.46 -15.68
C ILE A 17 1.01 10.71 -15.16
N GLY A 18 1.54 11.09 -14.00
CA GLY A 18 2.67 10.41 -13.37
C GLY A 18 2.41 8.93 -13.11
N LEU A 19 1.20 8.60 -12.61
CA LEU A 19 0.76 7.22 -12.43
C LEU A 19 0.74 6.44 -13.75
N ALA A 20 0.17 7.01 -14.80
CA ALA A 20 0.10 6.38 -16.12
C ALA A 20 1.50 6.13 -16.70
N ILE A 21 2.41 7.11 -16.57
CA ILE A 21 3.81 6.95 -17.00
C ILE A 21 4.51 5.88 -16.14
N GLY A 22 4.33 5.92 -14.81
CA GLY A 22 4.92 4.94 -13.90
C GLY A 22 4.49 3.50 -14.21
N THR A 23 3.20 3.27 -14.40
CA THR A 23 2.67 1.95 -14.79
C THR A 23 3.16 1.51 -16.17
N LEU A 24 3.28 2.43 -17.14
CA LEU A 24 3.85 2.15 -18.46
C LEU A 24 5.32 1.71 -18.34
N VAL A 25 6.13 2.45 -17.59
CA VAL A 25 7.55 2.11 -17.36
C VAL A 25 7.68 0.73 -16.71
N VAL A 26 6.90 0.46 -15.66
CA VAL A 26 6.87 -0.85 -14.99
C VAL A 26 6.50 -1.95 -15.98
N ALA A 27 5.48 -1.74 -16.81
CA ALA A 27 5.03 -2.74 -17.78
C ALA A 27 6.11 -3.04 -18.85
N THR A 28 6.86 -2.04 -19.30
CA THR A 28 7.97 -2.27 -20.26
C THR A 28 9.10 -3.11 -19.69
N GLN A 29 9.23 -3.18 -18.36
CA GLN A 29 10.28 -3.95 -17.68
C GLN A 29 9.84 -5.36 -17.25
N TYR A 30 8.62 -5.79 -17.55
CA TYR A 30 8.09 -7.09 -17.10
C TYR A 30 9.02 -8.25 -17.43
N HIS A 31 9.66 -8.25 -18.60
CA HIS A 31 10.60 -9.30 -19.01
C HIS A 31 11.82 -9.46 -18.05
N ARG A 32 12.11 -8.44 -17.23
CA ARG A 32 13.22 -8.43 -16.27
C ARG A 32 12.74 -8.64 -14.84
N ILE A 33 11.60 -8.05 -14.49
CA ILE A 33 11.16 -7.95 -13.10
C ILE A 33 10.14 -9.04 -12.71
N LEU A 34 9.57 -9.82 -13.64
CA LEU A 34 8.68 -10.93 -13.31
C LEU A 34 9.46 -12.13 -12.74
N ALA A 35 10.07 -11.91 -11.59
CA ALA A 35 10.81 -12.92 -10.83
C ALA A 35 10.50 -12.80 -9.33
N VAL A 36 10.60 -13.92 -8.60
CA VAL A 36 10.27 -13.99 -7.16
C VAL A 36 11.05 -12.97 -6.34
N GLY A 37 12.34 -12.76 -6.67
CA GLY A 37 13.16 -11.77 -5.96
C GLY A 37 12.66 -10.35 -6.14
N TRP A 38 12.32 -9.95 -7.37
CA TRP A 38 11.75 -8.63 -7.64
C TRP A 38 10.38 -8.45 -7.01
N PHE A 39 9.54 -9.49 -7.01
CA PHE A 39 8.25 -9.46 -6.33
C PHE A 39 8.42 -9.15 -4.84
N PHE A 40 9.36 -9.82 -4.16
CA PHE A 40 9.66 -9.52 -2.76
C PHE A 40 10.15 -8.08 -2.54
N TYR A 41 11.17 -7.63 -3.31
CA TYR A 41 11.75 -6.31 -3.11
C TYR A 41 10.77 -5.18 -3.41
N LEU A 42 9.94 -5.32 -4.44
CA LEU A 42 8.93 -4.32 -4.77
C LEU A 42 7.75 -4.34 -3.79
N SER A 43 7.36 -5.51 -3.27
CA SER A 43 6.41 -5.58 -2.15
C SER A 43 6.97 -4.88 -0.92
N LEU A 44 8.23 -5.15 -0.56
CA LEU A 44 8.89 -4.50 0.58
C LEU A 44 8.98 -2.97 0.37
N LEU A 45 9.29 -2.52 -0.83
CA LEU A 45 9.35 -1.09 -1.16
C LEU A 45 7.98 -0.43 -0.97
N VAL A 46 6.89 -1.06 -1.43
CA VAL A 46 5.52 -0.54 -1.26
C VAL A 46 5.19 -0.39 0.23
N GLU A 47 5.45 -1.40 1.05
CA GLU A 47 5.18 -1.34 2.49
C GLU A 47 6.05 -0.28 3.19
N LEU A 48 7.33 -0.13 2.81
CA LEU A 48 8.20 0.92 3.37
C LEU A 48 7.73 2.33 2.97
N VAL A 49 7.22 2.53 1.76
CA VAL A 49 6.63 3.81 1.33
C VAL A 49 5.36 4.09 2.15
N THR A 50 4.50 3.08 2.34
CA THR A 50 3.29 3.21 3.16
C THR A 50 3.65 3.55 4.61
N LEU A 51 4.56 2.81 5.22
CA LEU A 51 5.04 3.09 6.58
C LEU A 51 5.64 4.51 6.70
N SER A 52 6.43 4.95 5.71
CA SER A 52 6.99 6.30 5.72
C SER A 52 5.90 7.38 5.67
N GLY A 53 4.82 7.16 4.91
CA GLY A 53 3.65 8.02 4.88
C GLY A 53 2.93 8.08 6.22
N VAL A 54 2.70 6.93 6.85
CA VAL A 54 2.08 6.83 8.19
C VAL A 54 2.92 7.55 9.24
N LEU A 55 4.24 7.33 9.25
CA LEU A 55 5.15 8.00 10.19
C LEU A 55 5.25 9.51 9.93
N ALA A 56 5.21 9.95 8.66
CA ALA A 56 5.23 11.35 8.32
C ALA A 56 3.98 12.09 8.87
N VAL A 57 2.80 11.47 8.82
CA VAL A 57 1.58 12.04 9.41
C VAL A 57 1.68 12.19 10.94
N LEU A 58 2.42 11.30 11.60
CA LEU A 58 2.64 11.37 13.06
C LEU A 58 3.70 12.39 13.46
N ALA A 59 4.70 12.62 12.59
CA ALA A 59 5.88 13.42 12.92
C ALA A 59 5.83 14.87 12.41
N LEU A 60 5.03 15.15 11.40
CA LEU A 60 5.02 16.44 10.71
C LEU A 60 3.65 17.13 10.84
N PRO A 61 3.61 18.47 10.82
CA PRO A 61 2.35 19.20 10.81
C PRO A 61 1.55 18.88 9.52
N VAL A 62 0.22 18.85 9.66
CA VAL A 62 -0.70 18.54 8.54
C VAL A 62 -0.80 19.77 7.63
N GLU A 63 0.19 19.93 6.78
CA GLU A 63 0.33 21.04 5.84
C GLU A 63 0.53 20.53 4.41
N LEU A 64 0.58 21.45 3.44
CA LEU A 64 0.74 21.14 2.03
C LEU A 64 1.94 20.22 1.70
N PRO A 65 3.15 20.40 2.29
CA PRO A 65 4.27 19.50 2.01
C PRO A 65 4.01 18.05 2.41
N LEU A 66 3.37 17.83 3.57
CA LEU A 66 2.99 16.50 4.01
C LEU A 66 1.94 15.87 3.08
N ALA A 67 0.92 16.66 2.69
CA ALA A 67 -0.10 16.20 1.77
C ALA A 67 0.50 15.77 0.42
N LEU A 68 1.44 16.54 -0.12
CA LEU A 68 2.15 16.21 -1.35
C LEU A 68 3.02 14.95 -1.17
N PHE A 69 3.75 14.83 -0.08
CA PHE A 69 4.56 13.64 0.23
C PHE A 69 3.72 12.36 0.25
N VAL A 70 2.61 12.37 1.00
CA VAL A 70 1.68 11.24 1.07
C VAL A 70 1.06 10.96 -0.31
N TYR A 71 0.66 12.00 -1.04
CA TYR A 71 0.09 11.85 -2.37
C TYR A 71 1.07 11.20 -3.36
N ILE A 72 2.33 11.63 -3.38
CA ILE A 72 3.39 11.03 -4.21
C ILE A 72 3.62 9.57 -3.81
N GLY A 73 3.66 9.28 -2.50
CA GLY A 73 3.74 7.92 -1.99
C GLY A 73 2.62 7.03 -2.53
N TYR A 74 1.38 7.50 -2.52
CA TYR A 74 0.24 6.79 -3.11
C TYR A 74 0.43 6.54 -4.61
N GLN A 75 0.87 7.53 -5.40
CA GLN A 75 1.08 7.34 -6.83
C GLN A 75 2.15 6.26 -7.09
N LEU A 76 3.20 6.23 -6.29
CA LEU A 76 4.24 5.20 -6.39
C LEU A 76 3.68 3.81 -6.04
N THR A 77 2.95 3.67 -4.93
CA THR A 77 2.36 2.38 -4.52
C THR A 77 1.33 1.88 -5.54
N PHE A 78 0.53 2.75 -6.14
CA PHE A 78 -0.40 2.37 -7.21
C PHE A 78 0.31 1.96 -8.50
N SER A 79 1.39 2.66 -8.88
CA SER A 79 2.21 2.29 -10.06
C SER A 79 2.79 0.88 -9.92
N LEU A 80 3.24 0.52 -8.73
CA LEU A 80 3.77 -0.81 -8.43
C LEU A 80 2.66 -1.85 -8.16
N GLY A 81 1.49 -1.43 -7.70
CA GLY A 81 0.37 -2.30 -7.35
C GLY A 81 -0.09 -3.17 -8.52
N SER A 82 -0.15 -2.61 -9.74
CA SER A 82 -0.50 -3.34 -10.95
C SER A 82 0.48 -4.49 -11.24
N TYR A 83 1.78 -4.26 -11.01
CA TYR A 83 2.82 -5.27 -11.11
C TYR A 83 2.65 -6.35 -10.03
N LEU A 84 2.41 -5.96 -8.76
CA LEU A 84 2.24 -6.91 -7.67
C LEU A 84 1.05 -7.84 -7.92
N VAL A 85 -0.09 -7.30 -8.35
CA VAL A 85 -1.28 -8.09 -8.74
C VAL A 85 -0.95 -9.06 -9.88
N ARG A 86 -0.15 -8.64 -10.86
CA ARG A 86 0.29 -9.51 -11.95
C ARG A 86 1.17 -10.65 -11.42
N CYS A 87 2.12 -10.37 -10.54
CA CYS A 87 2.97 -11.40 -9.93
C CYS A 87 2.15 -12.41 -9.13
N GLU A 88 1.21 -11.94 -8.30
CA GLU A 88 0.32 -12.81 -7.54
C GLU A 88 -0.50 -13.73 -8.45
N THR A 89 -1.07 -13.19 -9.53
CA THR A 89 -1.84 -13.98 -10.51
C THR A 89 -0.97 -15.06 -11.15
N LEU A 90 0.28 -14.75 -11.50
CA LEU A 90 1.21 -15.68 -12.13
C LEU A 90 1.72 -16.77 -11.15
N LEU A 91 1.72 -16.47 -9.84
CA LEU A 91 2.07 -17.45 -8.80
C LEU A 91 0.94 -18.45 -8.51
N MET A 92 -0.32 -18.11 -8.85
CA MET A 92 -1.45 -18.99 -8.61
C MET A 92 -1.53 -20.07 -9.67
N VAL A 93 -1.45 -21.32 -9.23
CA VAL A 93 -1.46 -22.51 -10.12
C VAL A 93 -2.88 -22.89 -10.57
N SER A 94 -3.90 -22.50 -9.79
CA SER A 94 -5.29 -22.87 -10.05
C SER A 94 -6.27 -21.72 -9.83
N VAL A 95 -7.42 -21.79 -10.51
CA VAL A 95 -8.53 -20.84 -10.34
C VAL A 95 -9.03 -20.81 -8.89
N ASP A 96 -9.00 -21.96 -8.19
CA ASP A 96 -9.44 -22.02 -6.79
C ASP A 96 -8.49 -21.25 -5.86
N GLN A 97 -7.17 -21.30 -6.10
CA GLN A 97 -6.20 -20.49 -5.36
C GLN A 97 -6.39 -19.01 -5.63
N LEU A 98 -6.59 -18.61 -6.89
CA LEU A 98 -6.86 -17.22 -7.25
C LEU A 98 -8.13 -16.71 -6.56
N ARG A 99 -9.22 -17.51 -6.61
CA ARG A 99 -10.47 -17.18 -5.92
C ARG A 99 -10.28 -16.99 -4.41
N LYS A 100 -9.53 -17.88 -3.75
CA LYS A 100 -9.25 -17.78 -2.31
C LYS A 100 -8.44 -16.52 -1.98
N LEU A 101 -7.46 -16.17 -2.82
CA LEU A 101 -6.67 -14.95 -2.69
C LEU A 101 -7.56 -13.71 -2.78
N ASP A 102 -8.43 -13.64 -3.80
CA ASP A 102 -9.32 -12.50 -4.00
C ASP A 102 -10.33 -12.35 -2.86
N ILE A 103 -10.90 -13.47 -2.39
CA ILE A 103 -11.79 -13.47 -1.23
C ILE A 103 -11.05 -12.97 0.02
N ALA A 104 -9.83 -13.44 0.26
CA ALA A 104 -9.04 -13.01 1.41
C ALA A 104 -8.72 -11.50 1.35
N LYS A 105 -8.37 -10.97 0.17
CA LYS A 105 -8.15 -9.54 -0.04
C LYS A 105 -9.41 -8.71 0.25
N GLN A 106 -10.56 -9.11 -0.30
CA GLN A 106 -11.82 -8.39 -0.07
C GLN A 106 -12.28 -8.47 1.38
N ALA A 107 -12.13 -9.64 2.01
CA ALA A 107 -12.42 -9.79 3.44
C ALA A 107 -11.51 -8.92 4.30
N GLY A 108 -10.21 -8.88 4.00
CA GLY A 108 -9.25 -7.99 4.67
C GLY A 108 -9.61 -6.51 4.51
N TYR A 109 -9.98 -6.09 3.30
CA TYR A 109 -10.44 -4.73 3.04
C TYR A 109 -11.70 -4.38 3.84
N LEU A 110 -12.71 -5.27 3.82
CA LEU A 110 -13.95 -5.08 4.57
C LEU A 110 -13.70 -4.98 6.08
N LEU A 111 -12.89 -5.88 6.63
CA LEU A 111 -12.53 -5.87 8.05
C LEU A 111 -11.75 -4.61 8.43
N GLY A 112 -10.81 -4.18 7.59
CA GLY A 112 -10.05 -2.95 7.79
C GLY A 112 -10.95 -1.70 7.82
N MET A 113 -11.89 -1.59 6.88
CA MET A 113 -12.85 -0.48 6.84
C MET A 113 -13.81 -0.51 8.04
N ALA A 114 -14.31 -1.69 8.42
CA ALA A 114 -15.16 -1.84 9.59
C ALA A 114 -14.43 -1.47 10.90
N ALA A 115 -13.17 -1.90 11.03
CA ALA A 115 -12.33 -1.56 12.18
C ALA A 115 -12.06 -0.05 12.24
N ALA A 116 -11.71 0.59 11.12
CA ALA A 116 -11.49 2.02 11.06
C ALA A 116 -12.76 2.80 11.43
N TRP A 117 -13.91 2.39 10.90
CA TRP A 117 -15.21 2.98 11.28
C TRP A 117 -15.50 2.84 12.77
N ALA A 118 -15.29 1.66 13.35
CA ALA A 118 -15.50 1.42 14.78
C ALA A 118 -14.57 2.28 15.64
N ILE A 119 -13.28 2.42 15.26
CA ILE A 119 -12.30 3.26 15.95
C ILE A 119 -12.74 4.73 15.90
N TYR A 120 -13.08 5.27 14.72
CA TYR A 120 -13.56 6.65 14.62
C TYR A 120 -14.83 6.90 15.42
N SER A 121 -15.78 5.96 15.40
CA SER A 121 -17.01 6.05 16.21
C SER A 121 -16.72 6.05 17.69
N ALA A 122 -15.79 5.21 18.16
CA ALA A 122 -15.38 5.15 19.56
C ALA A 122 -14.65 6.42 20.00
N LEU A 123 -13.76 6.99 19.16
CA LEU A 123 -13.06 8.24 19.44
C LEU A 123 -14.03 9.42 19.55
N ALA A 124 -15.00 9.51 18.64
CA ALA A 124 -15.98 10.59 18.63
C ALA A 124 -16.94 10.52 19.83
N SER A 125 -17.47 9.33 20.15
CA SER A 125 -18.50 9.19 21.20
C SER A 125 -17.95 8.88 22.59
N GLY A 126 -16.83 8.13 22.67
CA GLY A 126 -16.27 7.67 23.94
C GLY A 126 -15.20 8.59 24.51
N ALA A 127 -14.32 9.13 23.66
CA ALA A 127 -13.26 10.03 24.08
C ALA A 127 -13.60 11.53 23.93
N ASN A 128 -14.81 11.86 23.47
CA ASN A 128 -15.25 13.24 23.13
C ASN A 128 -14.24 13.97 22.24
N MET A 129 -13.56 13.23 21.37
CA MET A 129 -12.57 13.78 20.44
C MET A 129 -13.32 14.34 19.21
N GLU A 130 -13.63 15.61 19.22
CA GLU A 130 -14.38 16.28 18.13
C GLU A 130 -13.47 16.68 16.96
N ASP A 131 -12.17 16.92 17.25
CA ASP A 131 -11.21 17.28 16.21
C ASP A 131 -10.87 16.07 15.33
N ARG A 132 -11.22 16.22 14.06
CA ARG A 132 -10.98 15.19 13.04
C ARG A 132 -9.49 14.92 12.82
N THR A 133 -8.63 15.93 12.99
CA THR A 133 -7.18 15.78 12.85
C THR A 133 -6.64 14.87 13.94
N GLU A 134 -7.07 15.07 15.19
CA GLU A 134 -6.69 14.21 16.31
C GLU A 134 -7.15 12.78 16.12
N GLN A 135 -8.38 12.55 15.62
CA GLN A 135 -8.88 11.21 15.30
C GLN A 135 -8.01 10.52 14.25
N VAL A 136 -7.60 11.26 13.20
CA VAL A 136 -6.73 10.73 12.15
C VAL A 136 -5.36 10.37 12.73
N VAL A 137 -4.75 11.23 13.55
CA VAL A 137 -3.47 10.95 14.20
C VAL A 137 -3.58 9.72 15.12
N ALA A 138 -4.65 9.62 15.91
CA ALA A 138 -4.88 8.45 16.77
C ALA A 138 -4.95 7.14 15.97
N LEU A 139 -5.65 7.13 14.82
CA LEU A 139 -5.70 5.97 13.94
C LEU A 139 -4.31 5.61 13.37
N HIS A 140 -3.46 6.60 13.06
CA HIS A 140 -2.15 6.35 12.50
C HIS A 140 -1.23 5.56 13.44
N TRP A 141 -1.37 5.67 14.76
CA TRP A 141 -0.66 4.80 15.71
C TRP A 141 -1.04 3.32 15.55
N VAL A 142 -2.32 3.04 15.30
CA VAL A 142 -2.78 1.68 15.01
C VAL A 142 -2.21 1.19 13.68
N LEU A 143 -2.17 2.07 12.65
CA LEU A 143 -1.60 1.75 11.35
C LEU A 143 -0.12 1.43 11.43
N VAL A 144 0.68 2.10 12.26
CA VAL A 144 2.10 1.74 12.49
C VAL A 144 2.23 0.29 12.93
N VAL A 145 1.41 -0.13 13.90
CA VAL A 145 1.46 -1.51 14.40
C VAL A 145 1.09 -2.51 13.31
N ILE A 146 0.05 -2.20 12.53
CA ILE A 146 -0.39 -3.04 11.42
C ILE A 146 0.71 -3.15 10.36
N GLU A 147 1.33 -2.02 9.95
CA GLU A 147 2.41 -2.01 8.96
C GLU A 147 3.63 -2.82 9.42
N LEU A 148 4.01 -2.72 10.69
CA LEU A 148 5.09 -3.53 11.23
C LEU A 148 4.75 -5.03 11.18
N MET A 149 3.49 -5.40 11.46
CA MET A 149 3.04 -6.79 11.33
C MET A 149 3.07 -7.26 9.88
N VAL A 150 2.66 -6.42 8.93
CA VAL A 150 2.71 -6.72 7.49
C VAL A 150 4.16 -6.92 7.03
N LEU A 151 5.08 -6.04 7.43
CA LEU A 151 6.51 -6.18 7.11
C LEU A 151 7.10 -7.49 7.65
N VAL A 152 6.76 -7.87 8.89
CA VAL A 152 7.19 -9.15 9.48
C VAL A 152 6.57 -10.33 8.74
N ALA A 153 5.28 -10.27 8.38
CA ALA A 153 4.61 -11.31 7.62
C ALA A 153 5.23 -11.47 6.22
N LEU A 154 5.46 -10.35 5.52
CA LEU A 154 6.13 -10.32 4.23
C LEU A 154 7.53 -10.95 4.31
N TRP A 155 8.33 -10.56 5.30
CA TRP A 155 9.67 -11.11 5.50
C TRP A 155 9.66 -12.62 5.74
N ARG A 156 8.66 -13.14 6.45
CA ARG A 156 8.51 -14.57 6.75
C ARG A 156 7.92 -15.38 5.60
N ALA A 157 7.14 -14.75 4.73
CA ALA A 157 6.47 -15.41 3.61
C ALA A 157 7.45 -15.87 2.52
N PHE A 158 8.61 -15.23 2.41
CA PHE A 158 9.59 -15.52 1.36
C PHE A 158 10.77 -16.36 1.88
N ASP A 159 11.03 -17.50 1.22
CA ASP A 159 12.22 -18.31 1.47
C ASP A 159 13.46 -17.62 0.88
N ARG A 160 14.49 -17.43 1.71
CA ARG A 160 15.77 -16.81 1.30
C ARG A 160 16.46 -17.55 0.16
N ARG A 161 16.23 -18.86 0.01
CA ARG A 161 16.77 -19.65 -1.10
C ARG A 161 16.11 -19.26 -2.42
N GLN A 162 14.81 -19.06 -2.42
CA GLN A 162 14.04 -18.63 -3.61
C GLN A 162 14.44 -17.23 -4.06
N LEU A 163 14.68 -16.30 -3.11
CA LEU A 163 15.12 -14.95 -3.42
C LEU A 163 16.46 -14.90 -4.15
N ARG A 164 17.37 -15.83 -3.83
CA ARG A 164 18.70 -15.91 -4.47
C ARG A 164 18.68 -16.63 -5.81
N SER A 165 17.69 -17.44 -6.08
CA SER A 165 17.64 -18.27 -7.30
C SER A 165 17.34 -17.49 -8.57
N GLY A 166 16.85 -16.25 -8.47
CA GLY A 166 16.44 -15.43 -9.63
C GLY A 166 15.36 -16.10 -10.49
N LYS A 167 14.65 -17.10 -9.96
CA LYS A 167 13.69 -17.92 -10.72
C LYS A 167 12.60 -17.04 -11.33
N PRO A 168 12.41 -17.07 -12.65
CA PRO A 168 11.33 -16.34 -13.28
C PRO A 168 9.98 -16.90 -12.85
N LEU A 169 8.96 -16.03 -12.76
CA LEU A 169 7.58 -16.44 -12.47
C LEU A 169 6.90 -17.12 -13.66
N VAL A 170 7.40 -16.82 -14.87
CA VAL A 170 6.95 -17.42 -16.12
C VAL A 170 8.09 -18.21 -16.72
N THR A 171 7.92 -19.52 -16.90
CA THR A 171 8.77 -20.32 -17.78
C THR A 171 8.26 -20.15 -19.21
N ALA A 172 9.14 -19.67 -20.10
CA ALA A 172 8.83 -19.52 -21.52
C ALA A 172 8.46 -20.88 -22.15
#